data_8ee406b5b6c225f73de661fac1df57dc
#
_entry.id   8ee406b5b6c225f73de661fac1df57dc
#
_cell.length_a   1.000
_cell.length_b   1.000
_cell.length_c   1.000
_cell.angle_alpha   90.00
_cell.angle_beta   90.00
_cell.angle_gamma   90.00
#
_symmetry.space_group_name_H-M   'P 1'
#
loop_
_entity.id
_entity.type
_entity.pdbx_description
1 polymer ?
#
loop_
_entity_poly.entity_id
_entity_poly.type
_entity_poly.pdbx_seq_one_letter_code
_entity_poly.pdbx_strand_id
1 'polypeptide(L)'
;FQLSLDNSFSSCFVACKDPRGTYPKLCSVYYNKQPEMIAAITGTNGKSSVAEFTRQLWSFNSLSAASLGTLGLVTENFSKKTNLTTPDPAELFSLVKRLAESNITHLALEASSHGLDQHRLDYLDIGVAAFTNLSRDHLDYHKNMRDYLSAKTLLFSDLLRNNGTAVINADDANYSHIISSLNSSKISVIDYGARAKTLRLLERRVELDKQIIDLEVFGKKRTVKLNLVGGFQVSNALCALGIALASGVDDDIGLECLEKLKGVRGRLELAGKKRNGASIYIDYAHTPDALKSALIALRNHTTGRLKLVFGCGGERDIGKR
;
A
#
# COMPACT_ATOMS: atom_id res chain seq x y z
N PHE A 1 36.29 7.23 -10.38
CA PHE A 1 36.34 8.41 -9.52
C PHE A 1 37.16 8.05 -8.30
N GLN A 2 38.43 8.52 -8.21
CA GLN A 2 39.26 8.43 -7.02
C GLN A 2 38.86 9.64 -6.15
N LEU A 3 38.12 9.41 -5.06
CA LEU A 3 37.90 10.42 -4.04
C LEU A 3 39.21 10.62 -3.30
N SER A 4 39.86 11.77 -3.47
CA SER A 4 40.90 12.20 -2.57
C SER A 4 40.26 12.57 -1.23
N LEU A 5 40.35 11.69 -0.25
CA LEU A 5 39.85 11.92 1.10
C LEU A 5 40.84 12.78 1.87
N ASP A 6 40.41 13.92 2.33
CA ASP A 6 41.15 14.75 3.25
C ASP A 6 41.31 13.98 4.58
N ASN A 7 42.55 13.83 5.08
CA ASN A 7 42.90 13.04 6.27
C ASN A 7 42.28 13.57 7.58
N SER A 8 41.41 14.56 7.52
CA SER A 8 40.72 15.15 8.69
C SER A 8 39.52 14.39 9.20
N PHE A 9 39.05 13.35 8.49
CA PHE A 9 37.87 12.56 8.89
C PHE A 9 38.31 11.28 9.62
N SER A 10 37.95 11.13 10.89
CA SER A 10 38.03 9.88 11.67
C SER A 10 36.98 8.85 11.28
N SER A 11 36.52 8.86 10.03
CA SER A 11 35.41 8.02 9.52
C SER A 11 35.98 6.80 8.78
N CYS A 12 35.32 5.66 8.97
CA CYS A 12 35.64 4.44 8.24
C CYS A 12 35.02 4.50 6.84
N PHE A 13 35.79 4.31 5.79
CA PHE A 13 35.36 4.25 4.40
C PHE A 13 35.31 2.81 3.91
N VAL A 14 34.16 2.42 3.38
CA VAL A 14 33.98 1.11 2.73
C VAL A 14 33.81 1.31 1.24
N ALA A 15 34.80 0.91 0.47
CA ALA A 15 34.72 0.87 -1.00
C ALA A 15 33.92 -0.37 -1.43
N CYS A 16 32.88 -0.19 -2.24
CA CYS A 16 32.08 -1.30 -2.77
C CYS A 16 31.70 -1.05 -4.24
N LYS A 17 31.47 -2.13 -4.99
CA LYS A 17 31.08 -2.06 -6.42
C LYS A 17 29.66 -1.56 -6.60
N ASP A 18 28.75 -1.89 -5.66
CA ASP A 18 27.36 -1.49 -5.65
C ASP A 18 27.01 -0.79 -4.32
N PRO A 19 27.14 0.55 -4.26
CA PRO A 19 26.79 1.32 -3.06
C PRO A 19 25.28 1.25 -2.72
N ARG A 20 24.40 1.18 -3.73
CA ARG A 20 22.95 1.15 -3.51
C ARG A 20 22.48 -0.15 -2.86
N GLY A 21 22.96 -1.30 -3.31
CA GLY A 21 22.63 -2.59 -2.68
C GLY A 21 23.41 -2.84 -1.38
N THR A 22 24.63 -2.24 -1.24
CA THR A 22 25.43 -2.37 -0.02
C THR A 22 24.86 -1.55 1.15
N TYR A 23 24.34 -0.37 0.90
CA TYR A 23 23.84 0.53 1.94
C TYR A 23 22.69 -0.06 2.77
N PRO A 24 21.60 -0.59 2.19
CA PRO A 24 20.55 -1.25 2.97
C PRO A 24 21.05 -2.48 3.73
N LYS A 25 22.04 -3.21 3.20
CA LYS A 25 22.68 -4.33 3.90
C LYS A 25 23.37 -3.87 5.19
N LEU A 26 24.13 -2.79 5.12
CA LEU A 26 24.77 -2.22 6.32
C LEU A 26 23.74 -1.73 7.33
N CYS A 27 22.65 -1.07 6.86
CA CYS A 27 21.55 -0.64 7.71
C CYS A 27 20.87 -1.82 8.40
N SER A 28 20.60 -2.92 7.67
CA SER A 28 19.95 -4.10 8.24
C SER A 28 20.80 -4.77 9.34
N VAL A 29 22.11 -4.81 9.17
CA VAL A 29 23.03 -5.34 10.19
C VAL A 29 23.12 -4.42 11.42
N TYR A 30 23.20 -3.10 11.20
CA TYR A 30 23.29 -2.13 12.29
C TYR A 30 22.02 -2.04 13.12
N TYR A 31 20.86 -2.02 12.46
CA TYR A 31 19.55 -1.90 13.12
C TYR A 31 18.88 -3.24 13.46
N ASN A 32 19.40 -4.32 13.15
CA ASN A 32 19.16 -5.76 13.38
C ASN A 32 17.84 -6.24 14.08
N LYS A 33 16.81 -5.41 14.16
CA LYS A 33 15.48 -5.75 14.71
C LYS A 33 14.38 -5.32 13.76
N GLN A 34 13.37 -6.16 13.59
CA GLN A 34 12.21 -5.91 12.75
C GLN A 34 10.94 -6.43 13.43
N PRO A 35 9.73 -5.89 13.10
CA PRO A 35 8.46 -6.52 13.45
C PRO A 35 8.37 -7.96 12.95
N GLU A 36 7.59 -8.78 13.61
CA GLU A 36 7.40 -10.21 13.26
C GLU A 36 6.78 -10.39 11.88
N MET A 37 5.92 -9.44 11.47
CA MET A 37 5.24 -9.43 10.19
C MET A 37 5.40 -8.08 9.50
N ILE A 38 5.99 -8.08 8.31
CA ILE A 38 6.05 -6.93 7.41
C ILE A 38 5.26 -7.27 6.15
N ALA A 39 4.23 -6.47 5.86
CA ALA A 39 3.50 -6.49 4.61
C ALA A 39 3.87 -5.27 3.77
N ALA A 40 4.41 -5.46 2.58
CA ALA A 40 4.76 -4.40 1.65
C ALA A 40 3.73 -4.29 0.51
N ILE A 41 3.25 -3.07 0.25
CA ILE A 41 2.17 -2.80 -0.69
C ILE A 41 2.69 -1.95 -1.83
N THR A 42 2.63 -2.45 -3.07
CA THR A 42 2.97 -1.70 -4.28
C THR A 42 1.79 -1.54 -5.22
N GLY A 43 1.93 -0.68 -6.20
CA GLY A 43 0.95 -0.33 -7.22
C GLY A 43 0.96 1.15 -7.53
N THR A 44 0.15 1.62 -8.47
CA THR A 44 0.03 3.06 -8.76
C THR A 44 -0.86 3.73 -7.71
N ASN A 45 -2.08 3.29 -7.56
CA ASN A 45 -3.07 3.85 -6.65
C ASN A 45 -3.44 2.85 -5.54
N GLY A 46 -3.95 3.35 -4.42
CA GLY A 46 -4.48 2.52 -3.33
C GLY A 46 -3.50 2.16 -2.22
N LYS A 47 -2.18 2.27 -2.41
CA LYS A 47 -1.16 1.87 -1.43
C LYS A 47 -1.43 2.39 -0.01
N SER A 48 -1.64 3.70 0.14
CA SER A 48 -1.89 4.33 1.45
C SER A 48 -3.18 3.82 2.09
N SER A 49 -4.25 3.65 1.29
CA SER A 49 -5.52 3.10 1.79
C SER A 49 -5.35 1.66 2.24
N VAL A 50 -4.67 0.83 1.44
CA VAL A 50 -4.42 -0.57 1.79
C VAL A 50 -3.55 -0.67 3.04
N ALA A 51 -2.45 0.08 3.13
CA ALA A 51 -1.58 0.07 4.31
C ALA A 51 -2.34 0.44 5.59
N GLU A 52 -3.16 1.50 5.53
CA GLU A 52 -3.92 1.95 6.69
C GLU A 52 -5.10 1.01 7.02
N PHE A 53 -5.80 0.46 6.03
CA PHE A 53 -6.84 -0.55 6.26
C PHE A 53 -6.24 -1.83 6.87
N THR A 54 -5.08 -2.27 6.39
CA THR A 54 -4.37 -3.42 6.96
C THR A 54 -4.02 -3.17 8.42
N ARG A 55 -3.46 -1.99 8.75
CA ARG A 55 -3.19 -1.60 10.14
C ARG A 55 -4.46 -1.65 10.99
N GLN A 56 -5.59 -1.11 10.49
CA GLN A 56 -6.88 -1.14 11.20
C GLN A 56 -7.36 -2.58 11.42
N LEU A 57 -7.32 -3.44 10.39
CA LEU A 57 -7.73 -4.85 10.50
C LEU A 57 -6.88 -5.58 11.54
N TRP A 58 -5.58 -5.38 11.55
CA TRP A 58 -4.70 -5.95 12.58
C TRP A 58 -5.03 -5.44 13.98
N SER A 59 -5.23 -4.11 14.13
CA SER A 59 -5.60 -3.52 15.44
C SER A 59 -6.96 -4.03 15.95
N PHE A 60 -7.95 -4.22 15.08
CA PHE A 60 -9.24 -4.81 15.46
C PHE A 60 -9.12 -6.27 15.91
N ASN A 61 -8.05 -6.95 15.49
CA ASN A 61 -7.68 -8.31 15.94
C ASN A 61 -6.68 -8.29 17.10
N SER A 62 -6.57 -7.19 17.83
CA SER A 62 -5.66 -7.04 18.99
C SER A 62 -4.17 -7.25 18.65
N LEU A 63 -3.80 -7.09 17.38
CA LEU A 63 -2.41 -7.11 16.94
C LEU A 63 -1.83 -5.69 17.03
N SER A 64 -0.64 -5.58 17.61
CA SER A 64 0.05 -4.29 17.71
C SER A 64 0.62 -3.91 16.35
N ALA A 65 0.01 -2.90 15.69
CA ALA A 65 0.23 -2.63 14.28
C ALA A 65 0.60 -1.17 13.98
N ALA A 66 1.41 -1.01 12.93
CA ALA A 66 1.74 0.28 12.33
C ALA A 66 1.52 0.27 10.82
N SER A 67 1.28 1.45 10.23
CA SER A 67 1.41 1.70 8.80
C SER A 67 2.50 2.74 8.54
N LEU A 68 3.27 2.57 7.45
CA LEU A 68 4.34 3.48 7.03
C LEU A 68 4.21 3.79 5.55
N GLY A 69 4.12 5.05 5.20
CA GLY A 69 3.98 5.46 3.81
C GLY A 69 3.78 6.96 3.62
N THR A 70 2.98 7.34 2.64
CA THR A 70 2.69 8.74 2.29
C THR A 70 2.08 9.54 3.45
N LEU A 71 1.34 8.88 4.33
CA LEU A 71 0.78 9.49 5.54
C LEU A 71 1.81 9.61 6.69
N GLY A 72 3.02 9.14 6.46
CA GLY A 72 4.06 8.99 7.48
C GLY A 72 3.94 7.65 8.21
N LEU A 73 4.52 7.56 9.39
CA LEU A 73 4.36 6.45 10.32
C LEU A 73 3.12 6.69 11.17
N VAL A 74 2.19 5.74 11.16
CA VAL A 74 0.94 5.78 11.93
C VAL A 74 0.83 4.53 12.79
N THR A 75 0.59 4.72 14.08
CA THR A 75 0.23 3.66 15.03
C THR A 75 -1.11 4.01 15.68
N GLU A 76 -1.59 3.22 16.60
CA GLU A 76 -2.80 3.55 17.35
C GLU A 76 -2.62 4.83 18.19
N ASN A 77 -1.44 5.02 18.78
CA ASN A 77 -1.19 6.05 19.79
C ASN A 77 -0.45 7.28 19.28
N PHE A 78 0.22 7.20 18.13
CA PHE A 78 0.95 8.33 17.56
C PHE A 78 1.06 8.29 16.04
N SER A 79 1.35 9.45 15.46
CA SER A 79 1.72 9.57 14.05
C SER A 79 2.95 10.47 13.92
N LYS A 80 3.85 10.13 12.97
CA LYS A 80 5.04 10.90 12.64
C LYS A 80 5.15 11.05 11.13
N LYS A 81 5.25 12.27 10.62
CA LYS A 81 5.49 12.51 9.19
C LYS A 81 6.87 11.99 8.79
N THR A 82 6.96 11.43 7.59
CA THR A 82 8.19 11.10 6.88
C THR A 82 8.30 11.95 5.62
N ASN A 83 9.52 12.16 5.14
CA ASN A 83 9.75 12.98 3.95
C ASN A 83 9.42 12.25 2.64
N LEU A 84 9.46 10.93 2.66
CA LEU A 84 9.27 10.07 1.49
C LEU A 84 8.23 9.00 1.80
N THR A 85 7.47 8.58 0.77
CA THR A 85 6.52 7.44 0.87
C THR A 85 7.24 6.16 1.33
N THR A 86 8.42 5.90 0.77
CA THR A 86 9.32 4.85 1.21
C THR A 86 10.60 5.54 1.64
N PRO A 87 10.91 5.65 2.94
CA PRO A 87 12.11 6.33 3.43
C PRO A 87 13.40 5.73 2.87
N ASP A 88 14.52 6.46 2.97
CA ASP A 88 15.82 5.89 2.68
C ASP A 88 16.20 4.77 3.67
N PRO A 89 17.18 3.90 3.35
CA PRO A 89 17.48 2.73 4.18
C PRO A 89 17.79 3.05 5.63
N ALA A 90 18.57 4.11 5.94
CA ALA A 90 18.90 4.40 7.33
C ALA A 90 17.67 4.86 8.13
N GLU A 91 16.85 5.73 7.57
CA GLU A 91 15.58 6.14 8.21
C GLU A 91 14.63 4.96 8.35
N LEU A 92 14.46 4.16 7.28
CA LEU A 92 13.55 3.01 7.25
C LEU A 92 13.94 1.98 8.33
N PHE A 93 15.18 1.51 8.34
CA PHE A 93 15.63 0.50 9.31
C PHE A 93 15.64 1.03 10.74
N SER A 94 15.95 2.32 10.95
CA SER A 94 15.83 2.97 12.26
C SER A 94 14.38 2.97 12.76
N LEU A 95 13.41 3.31 11.90
CA LEU A 95 11.97 3.28 12.23
C LEU A 95 11.50 1.84 12.53
N VAL A 96 11.87 0.90 11.68
CA VAL A 96 11.53 -0.53 11.81
C VAL A 96 12.05 -1.10 13.13
N LYS A 97 13.32 -0.83 13.49
CA LYS A 97 13.87 -1.21 14.79
C LYS A 97 13.09 -0.61 15.96
N ARG A 98 12.81 0.69 15.91
CA ARG A 98 12.04 1.38 16.98
C ARG A 98 10.66 0.81 17.15
N LEU A 99 9.98 0.45 16.06
CA LEU A 99 8.68 -0.23 16.11
C LEU A 99 8.80 -1.56 16.84
N ALA A 100 9.75 -2.41 16.47
CA ALA A 100 9.99 -3.70 17.11
C ALA A 100 10.34 -3.55 18.61
N GLU A 101 11.14 -2.54 18.97
CA GLU A 101 11.48 -2.22 20.36
C GLU A 101 10.29 -1.68 21.16
N SER A 102 9.29 -1.11 20.49
CA SER A 102 8.03 -0.64 21.06
C SER A 102 6.93 -1.71 21.05
N ASN A 103 7.28 -2.99 20.86
CA ASN A 103 6.36 -4.12 20.77
C ASN A 103 5.29 -3.99 19.66
N ILE A 104 5.60 -3.26 18.58
CA ILE A 104 4.80 -3.31 17.36
C ILE A 104 5.22 -4.57 16.60
N THR A 105 4.28 -5.51 16.45
CA THR A 105 4.53 -6.81 15.85
C THR A 105 4.23 -6.83 14.35
N HIS A 106 3.40 -5.90 13.86
CA HIS A 106 2.92 -5.88 12.47
C HIS A 106 3.15 -4.52 11.82
N LEU A 107 3.74 -4.50 10.62
CA LEU A 107 4.00 -3.29 9.84
C LEU A 107 3.44 -3.41 8.41
N ALA A 108 2.52 -2.53 8.04
CA ALA A 108 2.07 -2.34 6.66
C ALA A 108 2.87 -1.20 6.02
N LEU A 109 3.65 -1.48 4.98
CA LEU A 109 4.62 -0.57 4.38
C LEU A 109 4.27 -0.26 2.92
N GLU A 110 4.18 1.03 2.55
CA GLU A 110 4.08 1.41 1.15
C GLU A 110 5.43 1.22 0.43
N ALA A 111 5.47 0.32 -0.55
CA ALA A 111 6.61 0.07 -1.43
C ALA A 111 6.43 0.86 -2.74
N SER A 112 6.96 2.09 -2.80
CA SER A 112 6.95 2.91 -4.01
C SER A 112 7.89 2.33 -5.07
N SER A 113 7.61 2.58 -6.35
CA SER A 113 8.49 2.12 -7.44
C SER A 113 9.92 2.70 -7.32
N HIS A 114 10.04 3.95 -6.88
CA HIS A 114 11.34 4.55 -6.57
C HIS A 114 12.05 3.83 -5.43
N GLY A 115 11.31 3.48 -4.35
CA GLY A 115 11.88 2.75 -3.22
C GLY A 115 12.39 1.37 -3.62
N LEU A 116 11.64 0.67 -4.46
CA LEU A 116 12.01 -0.64 -5.00
C LEU A 116 13.21 -0.54 -5.95
N ASP A 117 13.17 0.35 -6.94
CA ASP A 117 14.24 0.57 -7.92
C ASP A 117 15.56 1.07 -7.27
N GLN A 118 15.45 1.76 -6.14
CA GLN A 118 16.58 2.28 -5.37
C GLN A 118 17.02 1.36 -4.23
N HIS A 119 16.56 0.12 -4.19
CA HIS A 119 16.94 -0.88 -3.18
C HIS A 119 16.65 -0.49 -1.72
N ARG A 120 15.69 0.43 -1.47
CA ARG A 120 15.45 0.95 -0.12
C ARG A 120 14.84 -0.08 0.84
N LEU A 121 14.17 -1.11 0.30
CA LEU A 121 13.51 -2.16 1.06
C LEU A 121 14.32 -3.46 1.14
N ASP A 122 15.47 -3.52 0.48
CA ASP A 122 16.32 -4.71 0.50
C ASP A 122 16.69 -5.08 1.94
N TYR A 123 16.71 -6.37 2.22
CA TYR A 123 16.98 -6.94 3.55
C TYR A 123 15.89 -6.71 4.62
N LEU A 124 14.70 -6.20 4.26
CA LEU A 124 13.52 -6.36 5.10
C LEU A 124 12.98 -7.79 4.98
N ASP A 125 12.55 -8.39 6.09
CA ASP A 125 11.88 -9.71 6.07
C ASP A 125 10.39 -9.55 5.69
N ILE A 126 10.13 -9.40 4.39
CA ILE A 126 8.79 -9.17 3.86
C ILE A 126 8.03 -10.50 3.80
N GLY A 127 7.07 -10.67 4.71
CA GLY A 127 6.21 -11.86 4.79
C GLY A 127 5.05 -11.84 3.81
N VAL A 128 4.53 -10.64 3.49
CA VAL A 128 3.42 -10.46 2.56
C VAL A 128 3.76 -9.35 1.57
N ALA A 129 3.59 -9.63 0.27
CA ALA A 129 3.72 -8.64 -0.80
C ALA A 129 2.36 -8.43 -1.46
N ALA A 130 1.91 -7.17 -1.59
CA ALA A 130 0.62 -6.87 -2.18
C ALA A 130 0.75 -5.97 -3.43
N PHE A 131 -0.05 -6.29 -4.47
CA PHE A 131 -0.14 -5.52 -5.72
C PHE A 131 -1.56 -5.00 -5.91
N THR A 132 -1.70 -3.66 -6.01
CA THR A 132 -3.02 -3.04 -6.15
C THR A 132 -3.43 -2.85 -7.61
N ASN A 133 -2.65 -2.13 -8.40
CA ASN A 133 -2.91 -1.83 -9.80
C ASN A 133 -1.71 -1.16 -10.47
N LEU A 134 -1.74 -1.09 -11.81
CA LEU A 134 -0.81 -0.31 -12.61
C LEU A 134 -1.55 0.63 -13.56
N SER A 135 -1.31 1.93 -13.45
CA SER A 135 -1.76 2.95 -14.40
C SER A 135 -0.64 3.96 -14.65
N ARG A 136 -0.81 4.86 -15.64
CA ARG A 136 0.22 5.82 -15.99
C ARG A 136 0.55 6.77 -14.83
N ASP A 137 1.78 6.69 -14.33
CA ASP A 137 2.37 7.60 -13.36
C ASP A 137 3.90 7.47 -13.40
N HIS A 138 4.62 8.41 -12.79
CA HIS A 138 6.08 8.38 -12.60
C HIS A 138 6.91 8.15 -13.89
N LEU A 139 6.40 8.56 -15.06
CA LEU A 139 7.17 8.50 -16.33
C LEU A 139 8.23 9.62 -16.45
N ASP A 140 8.28 10.52 -15.48
CA ASP A 140 9.37 11.45 -15.25
C ASP A 140 10.62 10.78 -14.66
N TYR A 141 10.44 9.62 -14.00
CA TYR A 141 11.51 8.81 -13.43
C TYR A 141 11.74 7.51 -14.24
N HIS A 142 10.70 6.73 -14.49
CA HIS A 142 10.77 5.51 -15.29
C HIS A 142 10.63 5.85 -16.78
N LYS A 143 11.50 5.27 -17.61
CA LYS A 143 11.54 5.57 -19.06
C LYS A 143 10.21 5.25 -19.77
N ASN A 144 9.51 4.23 -19.32
CA ASN A 144 8.25 3.75 -19.88
C ASN A 144 7.46 2.90 -18.88
N MET A 145 6.25 2.48 -19.25
CA MET A 145 5.38 1.64 -18.42
C MET A 145 5.95 0.26 -18.11
N ARG A 146 6.80 -0.28 -18.99
CA ARG A 146 7.45 -1.58 -18.76
C ARG A 146 8.49 -1.49 -17.66
N ASP A 147 9.33 -0.47 -17.66
CA ASP A 147 10.32 -0.22 -16.61
C ASP A 147 9.63 0.06 -15.26
N TYR A 148 8.50 0.81 -15.33
CA TYR A 148 7.67 1.07 -14.14
C TYR A 148 7.08 -0.21 -13.54
N LEU A 149 6.55 -1.12 -14.39
CA LEU A 149 6.09 -2.44 -13.96
C LEU A 149 7.23 -3.28 -13.40
N SER A 150 8.37 -3.34 -14.11
CA SER A 150 9.56 -4.10 -13.69
C SER A 150 10.03 -3.67 -12.29
N ALA A 151 10.09 -2.36 -12.02
CA ALA A 151 10.44 -1.88 -10.67
C ALA A 151 9.48 -2.38 -9.59
N LYS A 152 8.16 -2.45 -9.86
CA LYS A 152 7.19 -3.00 -8.91
C LYS A 152 7.29 -4.51 -8.75
N THR A 153 7.66 -5.20 -9.82
CA THR A 153 7.82 -6.67 -9.84
C THR A 153 8.93 -7.13 -8.89
N LEU A 154 9.97 -6.29 -8.65
CA LEU A 154 11.05 -6.60 -7.69
C LEU A 154 10.53 -6.97 -6.29
N LEU A 155 9.39 -6.41 -5.87
CA LEU A 155 8.77 -6.79 -4.59
C LEU A 155 8.42 -8.29 -4.53
N PHE A 156 8.06 -8.89 -5.64
CA PHE A 156 7.58 -10.27 -5.74
C PHE A 156 8.70 -11.24 -6.14
N SER A 157 9.62 -10.80 -7.04
CA SER A 157 10.71 -11.63 -7.53
C SER A 157 11.89 -11.71 -6.56
N ASP A 158 12.18 -10.62 -5.82
CA ASP A 158 13.44 -10.49 -5.10
C ASP A 158 13.26 -10.30 -3.59
N LEU A 159 12.19 -9.58 -3.16
CA LEU A 159 12.06 -9.15 -1.77
C LEU A 159 11.08 -9.99 -0.94
N LEU A 160 10.05 -10.57 -1.55
CA LEU A 160 9.13 -11.45 -0.84
C LEU A 160 9.87 -12.72 -0.41
N ARG A 161 9.83 -13.06 0.87
CA ARG A 161 10.48 -14.28 1.38
C ARG A 161 9.90 -15.55 0.73
N ASN A 162 10.71 -16.60 0.60
CA ASN A 162 10.39 -17.82 -0.15
C ASN A 162 9.13 -18.58 0.31
N ASN A 163 8.70 -18.40 1.55
CA ASN A 163 7.47 -18.96 2.11
C ASN A 163 6.44 -17.88 2.47
N GLY A 164 6.55 -16.73 1.83
CA GLY A 164 5.64 -15.60 2.00
C GLY A 164 4.33 -15.76 1.24
N THR A 165 3.51 -14.73 1.29
CA THR A 165 2.23 -14.69 0.57
C THR A 165 2.17 -13.48 -0.36
N ALA A 166 1.80 -13.70 -1.61
CA ALA A 166 1.52 -12.66 -2.58
C ALA A 166 0.01 -12.37 -2.61
N VAL A 167 -0.39 -11.11 -2.36
CA VAL A 167 -1.78 -10.65 -2.41
C VAL A 167 -1.96 -9.82 -3.67
N ILE A 168 -2.70 -10.32 -4.66
CA ILE A 168 -2.67 -9.78 -6.02
C ILE A 168 -4.06 -9.47 -6.54
N ASN A 169 -4.23 -8.27 -7.12
CA ASN A 169 -5.45 -7.87 -7.79
C ASN A 169 -5.66 -8.66 -9.09
N ALA A 170 -6.64 -9.56 -9.12
CA ALA A 170 -6.98 -10.37 -10.29
C ALA A 170 -7.67 -9.57 -11.41
N ASP A 171 -8.14 -8.37 -11.10
CA ASP A 171 -8.80 -7.49 -12.09
C ASP A 171 -7.79 -6.62 -12.85
N ASP A 172 -6.53 -6.54 -12.40
CA ASP A 172 -5.47 -5.79 -13.10
C ASP A 172 -4.93 -6.60 -14.30
N ALA A 173 -4.65 -5.88 -15.41
CA ALA A 173 -4.15 -6.51 -16.63
C ALA A 173 -2.76 -7.17 -16.44
N ASN A 174 -2.00 -6.75 -15.44
CA ASN A 174 -0.67 -7.28 -15.15
C ASN A 174 -0.68 -8.46 -14.16
N TYR A 175 -1.86 -8.97 -13.77
CA TYR A 175 -2.00 -10.09 -12.85
C TYR A 175 -1.10 -11.27 -13.21
N SER A 176 -1.20 -11.76 -14.46
CA SER A 176 -0.42 -12.91 -14.93
C SER A 176 1.09 -12.63 -14.93
N HIS A 177 1.50 -11.39 -15.21
CA HIS A 177 2.90 -10.99 -15.15
C HIS A 177 3.46 -11.06 -13.72
N ILE A 178 2.72 -10.54 -12.74
CA ILE A 178 3.11 -10.60 -11.32
C ILE A 178 3.15 -12.06 -10.85
N ILE A 179 2.16 -12.89 -11.18
CA ILE A 179 2.16 -14.32 -10.84
C ILE A 179 3.41 -15.02 -11.42
N SER A 180 3.74 -14.76 -12.68
CA SER A 180 4.90 -15.41 -13.34
C SER A 180 6.26 -14.92 -12.79
N SER A 181 6.29 -13.82 -12.06
CA SER A 181 7.51 -13.29 -11.43
C SER A 181 7.82 -13.87 -10.06
N LEU A 182 6.91 -14.65 -9.47
CA LEU A 182 7.15 -15.29 -8.19
C LEU A 182 8.31 -16.28 -8.29
N ASN A 183 9.33 -16.11 -7.47
CA ASN A 183 10.60 -16.85 -7.55
C ASN A 183 10.59 -18.19 -6.83
N SER A 184 9.50 -18.58 -6.17
CA SER A 184 9.39 -19.80 -5.40
C SER A 184 8.00 -20.42 -5.50
N SER A 185 7.94 -21.72 -5.73
CA SER A 185 6.69 -22.51 -5.67
C SER A 185 6.10 -22.63 -4.25
N LYS A 186 6.84 -22.20 -3.23
CA LYS A 186 6.39 -22.18 -1.83
C LYS A 186 5.67 -20.89 -1.46
N ILE A 187 5.66 -19.88 -2.36
CA ILE A 187 4.90 -18.66 -2.16
C ILE A 187 3.42 -18.96 -2.33
N SER A 188 2.63 -18.65 -1.30
CA SER A 188 1.17 -18.71 -1.36
C SER A 188 0.62 -17.51 -2.12
N VAL A 189 -0.52 -17.69 -2.80
CA VAL A 189 -1.20 -16.61 -3.52
C VAL A 189 -2.61 -16.45 -2.98
N ILE A 190 -2.95 -15.23 -2.58
CA ILE A 190 -4.31 -14.78 -2.31
C ILE A 190 -4.66 -13.75 -3.37
N ASP A 191 -5.51 -14.09 -4.32
CA ASP A 191 -6.02 -13.15 -5.30
C ASP A 191 -7.33 -12.52 -4.84
N TYR A 192 -7.58 -11.28 -5.27
CA TYR A 192 -8.80 -10.56 -4.92
C TYR A 192 -9.36 -9.78 -6.12
N GLY A 193 -10.67 -9.54 -6.12
CA GLY A 193 -11.38 -8.82 -7.18
C GLY A 193 -12.53 -9.63 -7.80
N ALA A 194 -13.15 -9.13 -8.85
CA ALA A 194 -14.26 -9.80 -9.52
C ALA A 194 -13.83 -11.09 -10.24
N ARG A 195 -12.57 -11.13 -10.73
CA ARG A 195 -11.98 -12.28 -11.43
C ARG A 195 -11.17 -13.20 -10.53
N ALA A 196 -11.10 -12.91 -9.24
CA ALA A 196 -10.35 -13.69 -8.27
C ALA A 196 -10.96 -15.06 -8.00
N LYS A 197 -10.12 -15.98 -7.52
CA LYS A 197 -10.51 -17.31 -7.05
C LYS A 197 -10.62 -17.39 -5.54
N THR A 198 -9.85 -16.56 -4.81
CA THR A 198 -9.74 -16.61 -3.35
C THR A 198 -10.68 -15.62 -2.66
N LEU A 199 -10.55 -14.32 -2.95
CA LEU A 199 -11.39 -13.24 -2.42
C LEU A 199 -12.19 -12.63 -3.58
N ARG A 200 -13.23 -13.32 -4.01
CA ARG A 200 -13.98 -12.95 -5.21
C ARG A 200 -15.13 -12.02 -4.88
N LEU A 201 -15.14 -10.84 -5.50
CA LEU A 201 -16.26 -9.92 -5.47
C LEU A 201 -17.36 -10.40 -6.43
N LEU A 202 -18.51 -10.79 -5.89
CA LEU A 202 -19.65 -11.27 -6.67
C LEU A 202 -20.58 -10.12 -7.09
N GLU A 203 -20.93 -9.25 -6.13
CA GLU A 203 -21.82 -8.12 -6.36
C GLU A 203 -21.46 -6.94 -5.48
N ARG A 204 -21.75 -5.73 -5.95
CA ARG A 204 -21.61 -4.50 -5.20
C ARG A 204 -22.86 -3.63 -5.37
N ARG A 205 -23.54 -3.36 -4.28
CA ARG A 205 -24.67 -2.42 -4.20
C ARG A 205 -24.23 -1.15 -3.48
N VAL A 206 -24.56 -0.01 -4.08
CA VAL A 206 -24.14 1.31 -3.57
C VAL A 206 -25.31 1.96 -2.84
N GLU A 207 -25.06 2.42 -1.63
CA GLU A 207 -25.94 3.28 -0.85
C GLU A 207 -25.30 4.67 -0.65
N LEU A 208 -26.00 5.63 -0.04
CA LEU A 208 -25.52 7.02 0.05
C LEU A 208 -24.13 7.16 0.70
N ASP A 209 -23.89 6.44 1.80
CA ASP A 209 -22.68 6.58 2.63
C ASP A 209 -21.95 5.26 2.87
N LYS A 210 -22.39 4.19 2.25
CA LYS A 210 -21.84 2.84 2.40
C LYS A 210 -22.03 2.01 1.13
N GLN A 211 -21.48 0.80 1.17
CA GLN A 211 -21.63 -0.20 0.11
C GLN A 211 -21.93 -1.56 0.74
N ILE A 212 -22.83 -2.32 0.12
CA ILE A 212 -23.05 -3.73 0.46
C ILE A 212 -22.32 -4.55 -0.60
N ILE A 213 -21.46 -5.45 -0.18
CA ILE A 213 -20.71 -6.32 -1.08
C ILE A 213 -21.00 -7.78 -0.77
N ASP A 214 -21.26 -8.55 -1.82
CA ASP A 214 -21.36 -10.00 -1.74
C ASP A 214 -20.04 -10.58 -2.22
N LEU A 215 -19.42 -11.40 -1.39
CA LEU A 215 -18.11 -11.98 -1.58
C LEU A 215 -18.18 -13.51 -1.58
N GLU A 216 -17.24 -14.13 -2.28
CA GLU A 216 -16.88 -15.53 -2.07
C GLU A 216 -15.46 -15.57 -1.51
N VAL A 217 -15.30 -16.04 -0.29
CA VAL A 217 -14.04 -16.10 0.46
C VAL A 217 -13.70 -17.56 0.68
N PHE A 218 -12.62 -18.06 0.05
CA PHE A 218 -12.26 -19.49 0.05
C PHE A 218 -13.43 -20.42 -0.27
N GLY A 219 -14.28 -20.05 -1.26
CA GLY A 219 -15.45 -20.82 -1.67
C GLY A 219 -16.71 -20.61 -0.82
N LYS A 220 -16.67 -19.84 0.27
CA LYS A 220 -17.82 -19.55 1.13
C LYS A 220 -18.40 -18.16 0.81
N LYS A 221 -19.69 -18.09 0.58
CA LYS A 221 -20.38 -16.81 0.32
C LYS A 221 -20.58 -16.02 1.61
N ARG A 222 -20.34 -14.72 1.54
CA ARG A 222 -20.46 -13.74 2.63
C ARG A 222 -21.02 -12.43 2.10
N THR A 223 -21.81 -11.74 2.90
CA THR A 223 -22.27 -10.38 2.64
C THR A 223 -21.68 -9.46 3.69
N VAL A 224 -21.05 -8.37 3.26
CA VAL A 224 -20.36 -7.41 4.13
C VAL A 224 -20.83 -6.00 3.84
N LYS A 225 -21.05 -5.22 4.88
CA LYS A 225 -21.37 -3.80 4.79
C LYS A 225 -20.09 -2.97 4.97
N LEU A 226 -19.65 -2.29 3.92
CA LEU A 226 -18.51 -1.38 3.97
C LEU A 226 -18.98 0.07 4.16
N ASN A 227 -18.56 0.71 5.24
CA ASN A 227 -18.83 2.13 5.52
C ASN A 227 -17.82 3.03 4.79
N LEU A 228 -17.55 2.72 3.54
CA LEU A 228 -16.61 3.41 2.66
C LEU A 228 -17.30 3.79 1.36
N VAL A 229 -16.92 4.95 0.83
CA VAL A 229 -17.47 5.50 -0.43
C VAL A 229 -16.48 5.24 -1.57
N GLY A 230 -17.01 4.79 -2.72
CA GLY A 230 -16.24 4.56 -3.93
C GLY A 230 -15.82 3.10 -4.16
N GLY A 231 -16.02 2.64 -5.40
CA GLY A 231 -15.77 1.24 -5.76
C GLY A 231 -14.32 0.80 -5.59
N PHE A 232 -13.35 1.70 -5.81
CA PHE A 232 -11.94 1.40 -5.59
C PHE A 232 -11.60 1.16 -4.11
N GLN A 233 -12.40 1.69 -3.16
CA GLN A 233 -12.22 1.39 -1.74
C GLN A 233 -12.62 -0.06 -1.41
N VAL A 234 -13.55 -0.65 -2.16
CA VAL A 234 -13.84 -2.09 -2.06
C VAL A 234 -12.59 -2.90 -2.42
N SER A 235 -11.96 -2.58 -3.55
CA SER A 235 -10.73 -3.25 -3.97
C SER A 235 -9.60 -3.06 -2.95
N ASN A 236 -9.43 -1.85 -2.38
CA ASN A 236 -8.45 -1.59 -1.33
C ASN A 236 -8.75 -2.40 -0.04
N ALA A 237 -10.03 -2.50 0.36
CA ALA A 237 -10.46 -3.26 1.52
C ALA A 237 -10.24 -4.77 1.34
N LEU A 238 -10.51 -5.30 0.14
CA LEU A 238 -10.23 -6.72 -0.19
C LEU A 238 -8.72 -7.02 -0.20
N CYS A 239 -7.89 -6.10 -0.72
CA CYS A 239 -6.45 -6.23 -0.64
C CYS A 239 -5.96 -6.27 0.82
N ALA A 240 -6.46 -5.36 1.66
CA ALA A 240 -6.13 -5.32 3.07
C ALA A 240 -6.61 -6.57 3.83
N LEU A 241 -7.81 -7.08 3.51
CA LEU A 241 -8.30 -8.37 4.02
C LEU A 241 -7.33 -9.50 3.63
N GLY A 242 -6.94 -9.59 2.36
CA GLY A 242 -5.99 -10.59 1.90
C GLY A 242 -4.66 -10.55 2.65
N ILE A 243 -4.14 -9.36 2.96
CA ILE A 243 -2.94 -9.19 3.79
C ILE A 243 -3.19 -9.65 5.23
N ALA A 244 -4.33 -9.30 5.82
CA ALA A 244 -4.68 -9.70 7.18
C ALA A 244 -4.79 -11.23 7.30
N LEU A 245 -5.47 -11.89 6.35
CA LEU A 245 -5.59 -13.35 6.28
C LEU A 245 -4.22 -14.02 6.08
N ALA A 246 -3.36 -13.47 5.21
CA ALA A 246 -1.99 -13.94 5.01
C ALA A 246 -1.12 -13.83 6.28
N SER A 247 -1.50 -12.95 7.20
CA SER A 247 -0.84 -12.75 8.50
C SER A 247 -1.44 -13.60 9.64
N GLY A 248 -2.39 -14.49 9.32
CA GLY A 248 -2.98 -15.39 10.31
C GLY A 248 -4.27 -14.89 10.97
N VAL A 249 -4.86 -13.78 10.51
CA VAL A 249 -6.19 -13.36 10.94
C VAL A 249 -7.22 -14.35 10.42
N ASP A 250 -8.13 -14.80 11.28
CA ASP A 250 -9.23 -15.68 10.91
C ASP A 250 -10.17 -15.05 9.87
N ASP A 251 -10.73 -15.85 8.94
CA ASP A 251 -11.53 -15.35 7.83
C ASP A 251 -12.85 -14.71 8.29
N ASP A 252 -13.57 -15.31 9.23
CA ASP A 252 -14.84 -14.76 9.72
C ASP A 252 -14.59 -13.47 10.53
N ILE A 253 -13.56 -13.44 11.38
CA ILE A 253 -13.17 -12.24 12.15
C ILE A 253 -12.69 -11.12 11.21
N GLY A 254 -11.87 -11.44 10.20
CA GLY A 254 -11.40 -10.48 9.22
C GLY A 254 -12.55 -9.81 8.45
N LEU A 255 -13.58 -10.58 8.09
CA LEU A 255 -14.78 -10.08 7.42
C LEU A 255 -15.62 -9.16 8.33
N GLU A 256 -15.83 -9.52 9.59
CA GLU A 256 -16.49 -8.64 10.56
C GLU A 256 -15.74 -7.32 10.76
N CYS A 257 -14.40 -7.36 10.73
CA CYS A 257 -13.56 -6.17 10.86
C CYS A 257 -13.64 -5.25 9.63
N LEU A 258 -13.98 -5.74 8.44
CA LEU A 258 -14.21 -4.89 7.27
C LEU A 258 -15.33 -3.86 7.51
N GLU A 259 -16.37 -4.22 8.25
CA GLU A 259 -17.48 -3.30 8.57
C GLU A 259 -17.06 -2.15 9.50
N LYS A 260 -15.97 -2.35 10.26
CA LYS A 260 -15.42 -1.37 11.22
C LYS A 260 -14.40 -0.42 10.58
N LEU A 261 -14.01 -0.65 9.31
CA LEU A 261 -13.04 0.18 8.62
C LEU A 261 -13.48 1.64 8.56
N LYS A 262 -12.54 2.52 8.88
CA LYS A 262 -12.69 3.97 8.79
C LYS A 262 -11.94 4.46 7.57
N GLY A 263 -12.52 5.49 6.90
CA GLY A 263 -11.86 6.17 5.78
C GLY A 263 -10.46 6.69 6.13
N VAL A 264 -9.62 6.78 5.14
CA VAL A 264 -8.23 7.19 5.28
C VAL A 264 -8.08 8.68 4.96
N ARG A 265 -7.31 9.40 5.77
CA ARG A 265 -7.08 10.83 5.62
C ARG A 265 -6.63 11.19 4.19
N GLY A 266 -7.36 12.11 3.56
CA GLY A 266 -7.11 12.54 2.18
C GLY A 266 -7.37 11.47 1.11
N ARG A 267 -8.13 10.41 1.39
CA ARG A 267 -8.47 9.33 0.44
C ARG A 267 -9.99 9.13 0.40
N LEU A 268 -10.70 10.00 -0.33
CA LEU A 268 -12.15 10.19 -0.24
C LEU A 268 -12.60 10.32 1.23
N GLU A 269 -11.84 11.08 1.99
CA GLU A 269 -12.12 11.37 3.39
C GLU A 269 -13.38 12.25 3.49
N LEU A 270 -14.38 11.80 4.23
CA LEU A 270 -15.53 12.65 4.57
C LEU A 270 -15.10 13.72 5.59
N ALA A 271 -14.81 14.93 5.11
CA ALA A 271 -14.37 16.03 5.96
C ALA A 271 -15.52 16.69 6.72
N GLY A 272 -16.76 16.49 6.28
CA GLY A 272 -17.94 17.03 6.95
C GLY A 272 -19.18 17.05 6.07
N LYS A 273 -20.29 17.51 6.67
CA LYS A 273 -21.58 17.73 5.98
C LYS A 273 -22.03 19.17 6.20
N LYS A 274 -22.51 19.82 5.16
CA LYS A 274 -23.15 21.15 5.24
C LYS A 274 -24.54 21.06 5.88
N ARG A 275 -25.10 22.19 6.32
CA ARG A 275 -26.46 22.27 6.89
C ARG A 275 -27.54 21.74 5.94
N ASN A 276 -27.35 21.85 4.62
CA ASN A 276 -28.25 21.33 3.60
C ASN A 276 -28.03 19.84 3.26
N GLY A 277 -27.22 19.09 4.06
CA GLY A 277 -26.93 17.68 3.87
C GLY A 277 -25.83 17.37 2.86
N ALA A 278 -25.27 18.36 2.14
CA ALA A 278 -24.20 18.13 1.17
C ALA A 278 -22.92 17.67 1.87
N SER A 279 -22.39 16.52 1.47
CA SER A 279 -21.13 15.97 1.99
C SER A 279 -19.93 16.65 1.34
N ILE A 280 -18.86 16.86 2.10
CA ILE A 280 -17.57 17.40 1.65
C ILE A 280 -16.54 16.29 1.76
N TYR A 281 -15.89 15.96 0.64
CA TYR A 281 -14.83 14.96 0.59
C TYR A 281 -13.49 15.61 0.24
N ILE A 282 -12.41 15.09 0.84
CA ILE A 282 -11.03 15.44 0.53
C ILE A 282 -10.35 14.23 -0.10
N ASP A 283 -9.68 14.44 -1.24
CA ASP A 283 -8.93 13.41 -1.92
C ASP A 283 -7.56 13.91 -2.40
N TYR A 284 -6.57 13.04 -2.42
CA TYR A 284 -5.22 13.32 -2.88
C TYR A 284 -5.05 13.11 -4.41
N ALA A 285 -6.12 12.87 -5.14
CA ALA A 285 -6.09 12.67 -6.59
C ALA A 285 -5.36 13.83 -7.29
N HIS A 286 -4.23 13.54 -7.93
CA HIS A 286 -3.36 14.50 -8.61
C HIS A 286 -2.96 14.05 -10.01
N THR A 287 -3.54 12.96 -10.50
CA THR A 287 -3.43 12.49 -11.90
C THR A 287 -4.82 12.49 -12.54
N PRO A 288 -4.94 12.62 -13.88
CA PRO A 288 -6.22 12.58 -14.58
C PRO A 288 -7.05 11.34 -14.23
N ASP A 289 -6.43 10.16 -14.23
CA ASP A 289 -7.11 8.88 -13.91
C ASP A 289 -7.58 8.81 -12.46
N ALA A 290 -6.77 9.29 -11.51
CA ALA A 290 -7.16 9.31 -10.10
C ALA A 290 -8.33 10.29 -9.86
N LEU A 291 -8.29 11.48 -10.47
CA LEU A 291 -9.36 12.46 -10.36
C LEU A 291 -10.67 11.94 -10.98
N LYS A 292 -10.59 11.35 -12.19
CA LYS A 292 -11.72 10.70 -12.85
C LYS A 292 -12.31 9.59 -11.97
N SER A 293 -11.48 8.74 -11.39
CA SER A 293 -11.92 7.66 -10.51
C SER A 293 -12.61 8.17 -9.26
N ALA A 294 -12.09 9.23 -8.63
CA ALA A 294 -12.70 9.87 -7.47
C ALA A 294 -14.07 10.48 -7.80
N LEU A 295 -14.18 11.18 -8.94
CA LEU A 295 -15.44 11.78 -9.39
C LEU A 295 -16.50 10.73 -9.74
N ILE A 296 -16.14 9.65 -10.45
CA ILE A 296 -17.03 8.53 -10.75
C ILE A 296 -17.49 7.86 -9.44
N ALA A 297 -16.56 7.65 -8.51
CA ALA A 297 -16.87 7.09 -7.21
C ALA A 297 -17.94 7.91 -6.48
N LEU A 298 -17.73 9.22 -6.34
CA LEU A 298 -18.68 10.13 -5.68
C LEU A 298 -19.99 10.28 -6.44
N ARG A 299 -19.97 10.20 -7.78
CA ARG A 299 -21.19 10.27 -8.60
C ARG A 299 -22.19 9.17 -8.25
N ASN A 300 -21.70 7.97 -8.01
CA ASN A 300 -22.52 6.83 -7.63
C ASN A 300 -23.19 6.97 -6.25
N HIS A 301 -22.64 7.82 -5.38
CA HIS A 301 -23.15 8.12 -4.05
C HIS A 301 -23.88 9.48 -3.96
N THR A 302 -24.19 10.12 -5.09
CA THR A 302 -24.74 11.48 -5.12
C THR A 302 -25.92 11.57 -6.06
N THR A 303 -27.09 11.98 -5.56
CA THR A 303 -28.30 12.27 -6.37
C THR A 303 -28.30 13.67 -6.94
N GLY A 304 -27.67 14.62 -6.24
CA GLY A 304 -27.62 16.04 -6.59
C GLY A 304 -26.40 16.47 -7.45
N ARG A 305 -26.07 17.75 -7.39
CA ARG A 305 -24.89 18.29 -8.08
C ARG A 305 -23.58 17.89 -7.39
N LEU A 306 -22.61 17.39 -8.17
CA LEU A 306 -21.24 17.19 -7.75
C LEU A 306 -20.42 18.44 -8.11
N LYS A 307 -19.75 19.03 -7.12
CA LYS A 307 -18.86 20.19 -7.31
C LYS A 307 -17.43 19.77 -7.05
N LEU A 308 -16.52 20.18 -7.92
CA LEU A 308 -15.09 19.90 -7.82
C LEU A 308 -14.33 21.19 -7.56
N VAL A 309 -13.41 21.16 -6.59
CA VAL A 309 -12.36 22.18 -6.40
C VAL A 309 -11.03 21.44 -6.51
N PHE A 310 -10.19 21.81 -7.46
CA PHE A 310 -8.89 21.19 -7.66
C PHE A 310 -7.86 22.21 -8.13
N GLY A 311 -6.58 21.86 -8.03
CA GLY A 311 -5.46 22.66 -8.53
C GLY A 311 -4.31 21.76 -8.94
N CYS A 312 -3.45 22.24 -9.84
CA CYS A 312 -2.25 21.58 -10.31
C CYS A 312 -1.01 22.40 -9.96
N GLY A 313 0.08 21.72 -9.55
CA GLY A 313 1.37 22.37 -9.34
C GLY A 313 1.95 22.90 -10.66
N GLY A 314 2.48 24.16 -10.64
CA GLY A 314 2.88 24.89 -11.86
C GLY A 314 4.02 24.28 -12.65
N GLU A 315 5.00 23.65 -12.01
CA GLU A 315 6.29 23.28 -12.61
C GLU A 315 6.51 21.75 -12.73
N ARG A 316 5.44 20.96 -12.59
CA ARG A 316 5.51 19.49 -12.70
C ARG A 316 4.90 19.00 -14.02
N ASP A 317 4.92 17.68 -14.25
CA ASP A 317 4.49 16.98 -15.46
C ASP A 317 3.28 17.66 -16.16
N ILE A 318 3.53 18.26 -17.33
CA ILE A 318 2.54 18.95 -18.16
C ILE A 318 1.39 18.02 -18.56
N GLY A 319 1.65 16.72 -18.69
CA GLY A 319 0.64 15.71 -19.02
C GLY A 319 -0.38 15.43 -17.91
N LYS A 320 -0.20 16.03 -16.73
CA LYS A 320 -1.16 15.97 -15.60
C LYS A 320 -2.13 17.14 -15.55
N ARG A 321 -2.03 18.11 -16.47
CA ARG A 321 -2.87 19.33 -16.49
C ARG A 321 -4.05 19.20 -17.45
#